data_58e68193408c7eb87ced9939ef80a837
#
_entry.id   58e68193408c7eb87ced9939ef80a837
#
_cell.length_a   1.000
_cell.length_b   1.000
_cell.length_c   1.000
_cell.angle_alpha   90.00
_cell.angle_beta   90.00
_cell.angle_gamma   90.00
#
_symmetry.space_group_name_H-M   'P 1'
#
loop_
_entity.id
_entity.type
_entity.pdbx_description
1 polymer ?
#
loop_
_entity_poly.entity_id
_entity_poly.type
_entity_poly.pdbx_seq_one_letter_code
_entity_poly.pdbx_strand_id
1 'polypeptide(L)'
;MKCVDDFRLKLGGRELVPIVIGGMGVDISTVDLALEAARLGGIGHISDAMVKTVSDRRYNTKYVKEKLQLYKYNVSNPDKSAVQFDLARLAEATRLHVDAAMSAKQGTGMVFINCMEKLTMN
;
A
#
# COMPACT_ATOMS: atom_id res chain seq x y z
N MET A 1 22.41 10.26 32.52
CA MET A 1 21.84 9.01 31.93
C MET A 1 20.92 9.45 30.81
N LYS A 2 21.14 8.99 29.58
CA LYS A 2 20.18 9.28 28.49
C LYS A 2 18.96 8.40 28.72
N CYS A 3 17.77 8.99 28.76
CA CYS A 3 16.53 8.24 28.82
C CYS A 3 16.26 7.58 27.46
N VAL A 4 15.60 6.41 27.46
CA VAL A 4 15.19 5.73 26.21
C VAL A 4 14.33 6.66 25.35
N ASP A 5 13.57 7.52 25.98
CA ASP A 5 12.70 8.49 25.31
C ASP A 5 13.46 9.59 24.53
N ASP A 6 14.76 9.76 24.82
CA ASP A 6 15.62 10.73 24.11
C ASP A 6 16.18 10.17 22.79
N PHE A 7 16.04 8.87 22.55
CA PHE A 7 16.53 8.26 21.31
C PHE A 7 15.63 8.67 20.13
N ARG A 8 16.27 9.06 19.03
CA ARG A 8 15.59 9.36 17.77
C ARG A 8 16.23 8.60 16.63
N LEU A 9 15.39 8.04 15.77
CA LEU A 9 15.80 7.42 14.53
C LEU A 9 16.02 8.52 13.47
N LYS A 10 17.22 8.59 12.92
CA LYS A 10 17.51 9.51 11.81
C LYS A 10 17.36 8.80 10.47
N LEU A 11 16.41 9.24 9.67
CA LEU A 11 16.12 8.66 8.38
C LEU A 11 15.69 9.74 7.38
N GLY A 12 16.35 9.79 6.22
CA GLY A 12 16.01 10.74 5.15
C GLY A 12 16.00 12.20 5.60
N GLY A 13 16.95 12.59 6.48
CA GLY A 13 17.03 13.94 7.03
C GLY A 13 15.98 14.29 8.08
N ARG A 14 15.21 13.32 8.54
CA ARG A 14 14.19 13.47 9.58
C ARG A 14 14.60 12.76 10.87
N GLU A 15 14.17 13.31 11.99
CA GLU A 15 14.26 12.66 13.30
C GLU A 15 12.90 12.09 13.67
N LEU A 16 12.86 10.78 13.90
CA LEU A 16 11.64 10.02 14.10
C LEU A 16 11.66 9.34 15.48
N VAL A 17 10.49 9.10 16.03
CA VAL A 17 10.32 8.16 17.13
C VAL A 17 10.68 6.76 16.59
N PRO A 18 11.53 5.99 17.33
CA PRO A 18 12.04 4.70 16.83
C PRO A 18 11.00 3.57 16.91
N ILE A 19 9.78 3.85 16.45
CA ILE A 19 8.67 2.90 16.37
C ILE A 19 8.28 2.75 14.91
N VAL A 20 8.33 1.51 14.45
CA VAL A 20 7.96 1.14 13.09
C VAL A 20 6.82 0.12 13.15
N ILE A 21 5.67 0.48 12.63
CA ILE A 21 4.58 -0.48 12.41
C ILE A 21 4.82 -1.12 11.05
N GLY A 22 5.29 -2.37 11.07
CA GLY A 22 5.65 -3.12 9.88
C GLY A 22 4.47 -3.38 8.94
N GLY A 23 4.77 -3.57 7.66
CA GLY A 23 3.79 -3.97 6.67
C GLY A 23 3.22 -5.35 6.97
N MET A 24 1.91 -5.46 7.00
CA MET A 24 1.15 -6.69 7.21
C MET A 24 0.24 -6.95 6.00
N GLY A 25 -0.40 -8.09 5.98
CA GLY A 25 -1.21 -8.54 4.85
C GLY A 25 -2.48 -7.72 4.61
N VAL A 26 -3.35 -8.32 3.80
CA VAL A 26 -4.56 -7.71 3.23
C VAL A 26 -5.39 -6.97 4.27
N ASP A 27 -5.61 -5.68 4.03
CA ASP A 27 -6.49 -4.80 4.82
C ASP A 27 -6.14 -4.71 6.33
N ILE A 28 -4.92 -5.11 6.72
CA ILE A 28 -4.38 -4.95 8.08
C ILE A 28 -3.50 -3.70 8.15
N SER A 29 -2.52 -3.59 7.25
CA SER A 29 -1.72 -2.36 7.09
C SER A 29 -2.52 -1.33 6.32
N THR A 30 -3.47 -0.72 7.01
CA THR A 30 -4.38 0.26 6.46
C THR A 30 -3.77 1.65 6.43
N VAL A 31 -4.35 2.53 5.64
CA VAL A 31 -4.01 3.95 5.65
C VAL A 31 -4.19 4.54 7.06
N ASP A 32 -5.28 4.19 7.74
CA ASP A 32 -5.58 4.73 9.08
C ASP A 32 -4.52 4.35 10.11
N LEU A 33 -4.09 3.09 10.12
CA LEU A 33 -3.02 2.62 11.02
C LEU A 33 -1.68 3.31 10.72
N ALA A 34 -1.34 3.45 9.45
CA ALA A 34 -0.11 4.12 9.04
C ALA A 34 -0.11 5.62 9.40
N LEU A 35 -1.26 6.27 9.27
CA LEU A 35 -1.44 7.67 9.63
C LEU A 35 -1.30 7.90 11.12
N GLU A 36 -1.82 7.00 11.95
CA GLU A 36 -1.69 7.12 13.41
C GLU A 36 -0.23 6.97 13.85
N ALA A 37 0.51 6.01 13.28
CA ALA A 37 1.95 5.90 13.52
C ALA A 37 2.71 7.18 13.12
N ALA A 38 2.39 7.73 11.95
CA ALA A 38 3.01 8.95 11.46
C ALA A 38 2.65 10.18 12.32
N ARG A 39 1.40 10.27 12.80
CA ARG A 39 0.94 11.34 13.71
C ARG A 39 1.76 11.35 15.00
N LEU A 40 2.09 10.19 15.52
CA LEU A 40 2.90 10.02 16.73
C LEU A 40 4.42 10.15 16.49
N GLY A 41 4.84 10.48 15.28
CA GLY A 41 6.25 10.69 14.92
C GLY A 41 7.02 9.43 14.53
N GLY A 42 6.36 8.26 14.48
CA GLY A 42 6.94 6.99 14.06
C GLY A 42 6.81 6.73 12.55
N ILE A 43 6.95 5.48 12.16
CA ILE A 43 6.84 5.01 10.78
C ILE A 43 5.67 4.05 10.67
N GLY A 44 4.71 4.36 9.82
CA GLY A 44 3.64 3.45 9.42
C GLY A 44 3.88 2.87 8.02
N HIS A 45 3.26 1.73 7.75
CA HIS A 45 3.26 1.11 6.43
C HIS A 45 1.84 0.91 5.94
N ILE A 46 1.61 1.21 4.67
CA ILE A 46 0.44 0.73 3.92
C ILE A 46 0.85 -0.46 3.08
N SER A 47 -0.05 -1.43 2.91
CA SER A 47 0.21 -2.63 2.11
C SER A 47 -0.52 -2.53 0.77
N ASP A 48 0.17 -2.94 -0.30
CA ASP A 48 -0.41 -3.12 -1.62
C ASP A 48 -1.03 -4.52 -1.81
N ALA A 49 -0.96 -5.38 -0.80
CA ALA A 49 -1.52 -6.73 -0.88
C ALA A 49 -3.01 -6.69 -1.22
N MET A 50 -3.38 -7.28 -2.36
CA MET A 50 -4.73 -7.26 -2.93
C MET A 50 -5.31 -5.83 -3.04
N VAL A 51 -4.48 -4.87 -3.38
CA VAL A 51 -4.83 -3.44 -3.41
C VAL A 51 -6.08 -3.14 -4.24
N LYS A 52 -6.32 -3.86 -5.35
CA LYS A 52 -7.54 -3.71 -6.16
C LYS A 52 -8.80 -4.09 -5.38
N THR A 53 -8.75 -5.19 -4.63
CA THR A 53 -9.88 -5.65 -3.80
C THR A 53 -10.15 -4.68 -2.65
N VAL A 54 -9.09 -4.20 -2.02
CA VAL A 54 -9.19 -3.21 -0.94
C VAL A 54 -9.72 -1.87 -1.47
N SER A 55 -9.26 -1.44 -2.67
CA SER A 55 -9.77 -0.24 -3.33
C SER A 55 -11.26 -0.33 -3.65
N ASP A 56 -11.72 -1.48 -4.18
CA ASP A 56 -13.15 -1.66 -4.47
C ASP A 56 -14.00 -1.52 -3.21
N ARG A 57 -13.50 -2.02 -2.08
CA ARG A 57 -14.20 -1.94 -0.79
C ARG A 57 -14.18 -0.52 -0.19
N ARG A 58 -13.02 0.17 -0.26
CA ARG A 58 -12.82 1.45 0.41
C ARG A 58 -13.21 2.66 -0.44
N TYR A 59 -13.00 2.59 -1.75
CA TYR A 59 -13.17 3.71 -2.67
C TYR A 59 -14.25 3.47 -3.73
N ASN A 60 -15.02 2.37 -3.58
CA ASN A 60 -16.11 2.01 -4.50
C ASN A 60 -15.67 1.94 -5.97
N THR A 61 -14.47 1.42 -6.21
CA THR A 61 -13.94 1.14 -7.56
C THR A 61 -14.48 -0.21 -8.08
N LYS A 62 -14.11 -0.59 -9.31
CA LYS A 62 -14.55 -1.85 -9.94
C LYS A 62 -13.37 -2.65 -10.51
N TYR A 63 -12.21 -2.50 -9.92
CA TYR A 63 -10.96 -3.10 -10.42
C TYR A 63 -10.98 -4.63 -10.42
N VAL A 64 -11.61 -5.27 -9.44
CA VAL A 64 -11.71 -6.73 -9.38
C VAL A 64 -12.55 -7.27 -10.54
N LYS A 65 -13.63 -6.59 -10.91
CA LYS A 65 -14.46 -6.98 -12.06
C LYS A 65 -13.67 -6.90 -13.36
N GLU A 66 -12.92 -5.85 -13.56
CA GLU A 66 -12.06 -5.66 -14.74
C GLU A 66 -10.93 -6.70 -14.77
N LYS A 67 -10.29 -6.97 -13.65
CA LYS A 67 -9.29 -8.04 -13.52
C LYS A 67 -9.84 -9.41 -13.91
N LEU A 68 -11.04 -9.75 -13.49
CA LEU A 68 -11.68 -11.03 -13.83
C LEU A 68 -11.99 -11.15 -15.33
N GLN A 69 -12.33 -10.05 -15.99
CA GLN A 69 -12.53 -10.04 -17.45
C GLN A 69 -11.21 -10.32 -18.18
N LEU A 70 -10.15 -9.65 -17.77
CA LEU A 70 -8.80 -9.85 -18.32
C LEU A 70 -8.30 -11.29 -18.07
N TYR A 71 -8.55 -11.82 -16.87
CA TYR A 71 -8.22 -13.21 -16.56
C TYR A 71 -8.91 -14.20 -17.50
N LYS A 72 -10.21 -14.04 -17.73
CA LYS A 72 -10.96 -14.88 -18.68
C LYS A 72 -10.37 -14.81 -20.08
N TYR A 73 -10.02 -13.63 -20.56
CA TYR A 73 -9.34 -13.44 -21.83
C TYR A 73 -8.01 -14.20 -21.88
N ASN A 74 -7.14 -14.03 -20.90
CA ASN A 74 -5.83 -14.67 -20.85
C ASN A 74 -5.91 -16.20 -20.80
N VAL A 75 -6.88 -16.75 -20.06
CA VAL A 75 -7.06 -18.21 -19.94
C VAL A 75 -7.61 -18.81 -21.23
N SER A 76 -8.52 -18.13 -21.91
CA SER A 76 -9.11 -18.60 -23.15
C SER A 76 -8.20 -18.44 -24.37
N ASN A 77 -7.15 -17.61 -24.26
CA ASN A 77 -6.22 -17.38 -25.36
C ASN A 77 -5.19 -18.52 -25.47
N PRO A 78 -5.11 -19.23 -26.61
CA PRO A 78 -4.12 -20.28 -26.81
C PRO A 78 -2.69 -19.73 -26.94
N ASP A 79 -2.54 -18.50 -27.41
CA ASP A 79 -1.24 -17.82 -27.51
C ASP A 79 -0.80 -17.23 -26.19
N LYS A 80 0.16 -17.88 -25.54
CA LYS A 80 0.70 -17.42 -24.25
C LYS A 80 1.62 -16.20 -24.35
N SER A 81 2.05 -15.84 -25.55
CA SER A 81 2.81 -14.59 -25.77
C SER A 81 1.90 -13.35 -25.73
N ALA A 82 0.60 -13.53 -25.95
CA ALA A 82 -0.41 -12.47 -25.94
C ALA A 82 -1.00 -12.21 -24.54
N VAL A 83 -0.43 -12.79 -23.48
CA VAL A 83 -0.88 -12.56 -22.11
C VAL A 83 -0.72 -11.09 -21.71
N GLN A 84 -1.77 -10.53 -21.16
CA GLN A 84 -1.81 -9.14 -20.71
C GLN A 84 -1.79 -9.06 -19.17
N PHE A 85 -1.03 -8.10 -18.65
CA PHE A 85 -1.02 -7.75 -17.24
C PHE A 85 -1.69 -6.40 -17.03
N ASP A 86 -2.55 -6.34 -16.03
CA ASP A 86 -3.28 -5.12 -15.69
C ASP A 86 -2.43 -4.20 -14.78
N LEU A 87 -1.36 -3.67 -15.33
CA LEU A 87 -0.44 -2.79 -14.62
C LEU A 87 -1.04 -1.41 -14.38
N ALA A 88 -1.85 -0.91 -15.31
CA ALA A 88 -2.44 0.41 -15.20
C ALA A 88 -3.40 0.49 -14.00
N ARG A 89 -4.28 -0.51 -13.84
CA ARG A 89 -5.22 -0.55 -12.71
C ARG A 89 -4.53 -0.86 -11.38
N LEU A 90 -3.46 -1.64 -11.41
CA LEU A 90 -2.63 -1.86 -10.24
C LEU A 90 -2.01 -0.55 -9.75
N ALA A 91 -1.39 0.19 -10.65
CA ALA A 91 -0.79 1.50 -10.34
C ALA A 91 -1.84 2.52 -9.87
N GLU A 92 -3.01 2.57 -10.52
CA GLU A 92 -4.11 3.45 -10.13
C GLU A 92 -4.64 3.11 -8.73
N ALA A 93 -4.87 1.83 -8.42
CA ALA A 93 -5.32 1.40 -7.10
C ALA A 93 -4.28 1.74 -6.01
N THR A 94 -2.99 1.50 -6.28
CA THR A 94 -1.91 1.86 -5.35
C THR A 94 -1.86 3.37 -5.13
N ARG A 95 -2.01 4.17 -6.20
CA ARG A 95 -2.02 5.62 -6.12
C ARG A 95 -3.16 6.15 -5.26
N LEU A 96 -4.36 5.58 -5.36
CA LEU A 96 -5.48 5.96 -4.50
C LEU A 96 -5.14 5.84 -3.00
N HIS A 97 -4.48 4.76 -2.60
CA HIS A 97 -4.05 4.57 -1.21
C HIS A 97 -2.98 5.57 -0.79
N VAL A 98 -2.01 5.84 -1.68
CA VAL A 98 -0.95 6.84 -1.43
C VAL A 98 -1.55 8.24 -1.30
N ASP A 99 -2.41 8.63 -2.24
CA ASP A 99 -3.04 9.95 -2.25
C ASP A 99 -3.92 10.16 -0.99
N ALA A 100 -4.68 9.12 -0.59
CA ALA A 100 -5.45 9.15 0.65
C ALA A 100 -4.56 9.33 1.88
N ALA A 101 -3.45 8.57 1.97
CA ALA A 101 -2.51 8.70 3.06
C ALA A 101 -1.84 10.07 3.09
N MET A 102 -1.36 10.55 1.96
CA MET A 102 -0.64 11.84 1.91
C MET A 102 -1.54 13.04 2.16
N SER A 103 -2.79 12.98 1.71
CA SER A 103 -3.78 14.05 1.94
C SER A 103 -4.19 14.17 3.40
N ALA A 104 -4.23 13.05 4.14
CA ALA A 104 -4.65 13.02 5.53
C ALA A 104 -3.49 13.00 6.54
N LYS A 105 -2.25 12.92 6.06
CA LYS A 105 -1.06 12.80 6.92
C LYS A 105 -0.88 14.00 7.82
N GLN A 106 -0.72 13.72 9.11
CA GLN A 106 -0.38 14.68 10.15
C GLN A 106 0.89 14.23 10.90
N GLY A 107 1.50 15.17 11.63
CA GLY A 107 2.70 14.90 12.42
C GLY A 107 3.97 14.75 11.56
N THR A 108 5.08 14.45 12.23
CA THR A 108 6.43 14.43 11.65
C THR A 108 6.87 13.06 11.15
N GLY A 109 6.12 12.02 11.47
CA GLY A 109 6.43 10.65 11.07
C GLY A 109 6.37 10.38 9.57
N MET A 110 6.67 9.18 9.18
CA MET A 110 6.73 8.74 7.78
C MET A 110 5.72 7.64 7.49
N VAL A 111 5.30 7.57 6.25
CA VAL A 111 4.48 6.48 5.72
C VAL A 111 5.23 5.81 4.58
N PHE A 112 5.39 4.50 4.66
CA PHE A 112 6.01 3.66 3.64
C PHE A 112 4.97 2.74 3.01
N ILE A 113 5.32 2.18 1.84
CA ILE A 113 4.55 1.15 1.18
C ILE A 113 5.29 -0.18 1.32
N ASN A 114 4.58 -1.20 1.77
CA ASN A 114 5.04 -2.57 1.71
C ASN A 114 4.54 -3.20 0.41
N CYS A 115 5.44 -3.33 -0.57
CA CYS A 115 5.12 -3.85 -1.89
C CYS A 115 5.16 -5.38 -1.88
N MET A 116 4.00 -6.00 -1.95
CA MET A 116 3.81 -7.46 -1.93
C MET A 116 3.08 -7.99 -3.18
N GLU A 117 2.56 -7.10 -4.03
CA GLU A 117 1.77 -7.52 -5.18
C GLU A 117 2.63 -8.30 -6.17
N LYS A 118 2.13 -9.44 -6.60
CA LYS A 118 2.75 -10.26 -7.65
C LYS A 118 2.08 -10.00 -8.98
N LEU A 119 2.89 -9.88 -10.02
CA LEU A 119 2.40 -9.91 -11.39
C LEU A 119 2.05 -11.36 -11.75
N THR A 120 0.80 -11.71 -11.56
CA THR A 120 0.27 -13.01 -11.90
C THR A 120 -0.85 -12.88 -12.93
N MET A 121 -1.10 -13.93 -13.67
CA MET A 121 -2.25 -13.99 -14.58
C MET A 121 -3.59 -14.09 -13.83
N ASN A 122 -3.55 -14.27 -12.54
CA ASN A 122 -4.73 -14.45 -11.70
C ASN A 122 -5.15 -13.13 -11.05
#